data_cec401974a7164b9ab685e78c8b9d086
#
_entry.id   cec401974a7164b9ab685e78c8b9d086
#
_cell.length_a   1.000
_cell.length_b   1.000
_cell.length_c   1.000
_cell.angle_alpha   90.00
_cell.angle_beta   90.00
_cell.angle_gamma   90.00
#
_symmetry.space_group_name_H-M   'P 1'
#
loop_
_entity.id
_entity.type
_entity.pdbx_description
1 polymer ?
#
loop_
_entity_poly.entity_id
_entity_poly.type
_entity_poly.pdbx_seq_one_letter_code
_entity_poly.pdbx_strand_id
1 'polypeptide(L)'
;MKKSSSSNQNIFLGVIAVAMVAASVFIGLKLLGPGDTGTEIPGAQEQEPPVAVKPKEIPETPETEKPKEYVNVVFIGQNENHEEVYKIVKREYAPDIDGSKIKYAINTLVLGPKAGEKSKGIYTEIPSGTEVINVQERPDKVIINLSSNFEYGGGTDSVYKRLYQLIKTARKNTEKPVYLYLDGKQADVIGGDGIMITQPLNENSIGE
;
A
#
# COMPACT_ATOMS: atom_id res chain seq x y z
N MET A 1 22.48 -2.32 -57.42
CA MET A 1 22.95 -3.62 -56.88
C MET A 1 22.57 -3.63 -55.39
N LYS A 2 21.48 -4.36 -55.04
CA LYS A 2 21.43 -5.65 -54.32
C LYS A 2 22.34 -5.64 -53.09
N LYS A 3 21.85 -5.80 -51.83
CA LYS A 3 21.08 -6.87 -51.16
C LYS A 3 20.70 -6.34 -49.77
N SER A 4 19.49 -6.38 -49.23
CA SER A 4 18.73 -7.50 -48.73
C SER A 4 19.37 -8.27 -47.56
N SER A 5 18.63 -8.34 -46.52
CA SER A 5 18.57 -9.41 -45.49
C SER A 5 18.70 -8.87 -44.05
N SER A 6 17.99 -9.23 -43.04
CA SER A 6 16.95 -10.25 -42.83
C SER A 6 16.47 -10.04 -41.37
N SER A 7 15.21 -10.08 -41.19
CA SER A 7 14.43 -10.47 -40.02
C SER A 7 15.14 -11.36 -39.01
N ASN A 8 15.02 -11.05 -37.71
CA ASN A 8 14.91 -12.07 -36.68
C ASN A 8 13.91 -11.61 -35.62
N GLN A 9 12.69 -12.06 -35.79
CA GLN A 9 11.68 -12.11 -34.74
C GLN A 9 12.02 -13.31 -33.86
N ASN A 10 12.37 -13.07 -32.62
CA ASN A 10 12.35 -14.09 -31.58
C ASN A 10 11.11 -13.88 -30.71
N ILE A 11 10.08 -14.61 -31.06
CA ILE A 11 8.88 -14.84 -30.29
C ILE A 11 9.29 -15.74 -29.10
N PHE A 12 9.36 -15.21 -27.90
CA PHE A 12 9.39 -16.02 -26.69
C PHE A 12 7.97 -16.22 -26.19
N LEU A 13 7.39 -17.36 -26.51
CA LEU A 13 6.21 -17.89 -25.83
C LEU A 13 6.63 -18.36 -24.44
N GLY A 14 6.33 -17.58 -23.42
CA GLY A 14 6.39 -17.99 -22.02
C GLY A 14 5.09 -18.68 -21.61
N VAL A 15 5.14 -19.99 -21.42
CA VAL A 15 4.05 -20.84 -20.93
C VAL A 15 3.75 -20.47 -19.47
N ILE A 16 2.54 -20.00 -19.23
CA ILE A 16 2.01 -19.81 -17.86
C ILE A 16 1.48 -21.16 -17.38
N ALA A 17 2.20 -21.77 -16.45
CA ALA A 17 1.72 -22.95 -15.73
C ALA A 17 0.79 -22.50 -14.59
N VAL A 18 -0.52 -22.71 -14.76
CA VAL A 18 -1.52 -22.56 -13.71
C VAL A 18 -1.50 -23.82 -12.86
N ALA A 19 -1.02 -23.75 -11.63
CA ALA A 19 -1.13 -24.82 -10.65
C ALA A 19 -2.51 -24.75 -9.97
N MET A 20 -3.41 -25.64 -10.36
CA MET A 20 -4.65 -25.91 -9.63
C MET A 20 -4.32 -26.79 -8.42
N VAL A 21 -4.58 -26.30 -7.23
CA VAL A 21 -4.60 -27.09 -6.01
C VAL A 21 -6.01 -27.63 -5.84
N ALA A 22 -6.17 -28.94 -6.11
CA ALA A 22 -7.41 -29.67 -5.85
C ALA A 22 -7.45 -30.08 -4.37
N ALA A 23 -8.41 -29.56 -3.63
CA ALA A 23 -8.73 -30.04 -2.29
C ALA A 23 -9.50 -31.37 -2.37
N SER A 24 -8.86 -32.45 -1.94
CA SER A 24 -9.47 -33.76 -1.83
C SER A 24 -10.30 -33.86 -0.57
N VAL A 25 -11.63 -33.95 -0.73
CA VAL A 25 -12.57 -34.31 0.33
C VAL A 25 -12.60 -35.82 0.45
N PHE A 26 -12.11 -36.36 1.56
CA PHE A 26 -12.24 -37.79 1.90
C PHE A 26 -13.63 -38.04 2.49
N ILE A 27 -14.52 -38.67 1.75
CA ILE A 27 -15.76 -39.23 2.25
C ILE A 27 -15.46 -40.70 2.59
N GLY A 28 -15.41 -40.99 3.88
CA GLY A 28 -15.29 -42.36 4.40
C GLY A 28 -16.60 -43.09 4.28
N LEU A 29 -16.71 -44.04 3.34
CA LEU A 29 -17.81 -44.97 3.20
C LEU A 29 -17.53 -46.18 4.12
N LYS A 30 -18.37 -46.36 5.16
CA LYS A 30 -18.30 -47.50 6.06
C LYS A 30 -19.21 -48.60 5.51
N LEU A 31 -18.60 -49.68 5.02
CA LEU A 31 -19.32 -50.93 4.60
C LEU A 31 -19.84 -51.68 5.82
N LEU A 32 -21.11 -52.02 5.78
CA LEU A 32 -21.74 -53.00 6.67
C LEU A 32 -21.34 -54.41 6.27
N GLY A 33 -21.00 -55.24 7.24
CA GLY A 33 -20.99 -56.68 7.12
C GLY A 33 -21.82 -57.28 8.27
N PRO A 34 -22.59 -58.33 8.00
CA PRO A 34 -23.54 -58.90 8.96
C PRO A 34 -22.93 -60.07 9.75
N GLY A 35 -23.32 -60.19 11.00
CA GLY A 35 -22.92 -61.33 11.83
C GLY A 35 -23.74 -61.42 13.11
N ASP A 36 -24.66 -62.29 13.07
CA ASP A 36 -25.65 -62.82 13.99
C ASP A 36 -25.03 -63.36 15.30
N THR A 37 -25.72 -63.23 16.39
CA THR A 37 -26.20 -64.24 17.34
C THR A 37 -26.43 -63.64 18.73
N GLY A 38 -27.62 -63.91 19.21
CA GLY A 38 -28.24 -63.45 20.43
C GLY A 38 -27.63 -63.91 21.74
N THR A 39 -28.07 -63.21 22.76
CA THR A 39 -28.47 -63.81 24.07
C THR A 39 -29.22 -62.74 24.85
N GLU A 40 -30.44 -63.06 25.18
CA GLU A 40 -31.29 -62.35 26.14
C GLU A 40 -30.63 -62.35 27.55
N ILE A 41 -30.90 -61.29 28.32
CA ILE A 41 -31.34 -61.41 29.73
C ILE A 41 -31.78 -60.02 30.27
N PRO A 42 -32.76 -59.96 31.17
CA PRO A 42 -33.59 -58.79 31.43
C PRO A 42 -33.10 -58.01 32.67
N GLY A 43 -33.43 -56.77 32.73
CA GLY A 43 -33.21 -55.93 33.91
C GLY A 43 -33.54 -54.47 33.63
N ALA A 44 -34.80 -54.16 33.82
CA ALA A 44 -35.28 -52.79 33.76
C ALA A 44 -34.64 -51.93 34.83
N GLN A 45 -34.04 -50.82 34.46
CA GLN A 45 -34.09 -49.57 35.24
C GLN A 45 -34.11 -48.40 34.25
N GLU A 46 -35.25 -47.80 34.27
CA GLU A 46 -35.58 -46.53 33.61
C GLU A 46 -34.68 -45.44 34.22
N GLN A 47 -33.67 -44.98 33.49
CA GLN A 47 -32.92 -43.75 33.83
C GLN A 47 -33.34 -42.70 32.86
N GLU A 48 -33.91 -41.62 33.38
CA GLU A 48 -34.26 -40.40 32.68
C GLU A 48 -33.05 -39.87 31.86
N PRO A 49 -33.27 -39.30 30.69
CA PRO A 49 -32.21 -38.76 29.88
C PRO A 49 -31.61 -37.50 30.55
N PRO A 50 -30.25 -37.34 30.55
CA PRO A 50 -29.63 -36.15 31.08
C PRO A 50 -30.08 -34.89 30.30
N VAL A 51 -30.58 -33.93 31.08
CA VAL A 51 -30.90 -32.58 30.60
C VAL A 51 -29.70 -32.04 29.86
N ALA A 52 -29.84 -31.77 28.58
CA ALA A 52 -28.86 -31.07 27.78
C ALA A 52 -28.63 -29.67 28.35
N VAL A 53 -27.50 -29.49 29.04
CA VAL A 53 -27.03 -28.19 29.48
C VAL A 53 -26.60 -27.45 28.21
N LYS A 54 -27.40 -26.46 27.79
CA LYS A 54 -26.99 -25.50 26.76
C LYS A 54 -25.62 -24.92 27.14
N PRO A 55 -24.66 -24.86 26.20
CA PRO A 55 -23.43 -24.12 26.44
C PRO A 55 -23.81 -22.66 26.75
N LYS A 56 -23.37 -22.19 27.91
CA LYS A 56 -23.47 -20.79 28.32
C LYS A 56 -22.65 -20.00 27.32
N GLU A 57 -23.32 -19.21 26.47
CA GLU A 57 -22.67 -18.22 25.62
C GLU A 57 -21.78 -17.37 26.52
N ILE A 58 -20.47 -17.47 26.29
CA ILE A 58 -19.50 -16.55 26.86
C ILE A 58 -19.82 -15.20 26.24
N PRO A 59 -20.11 -14.14 27.01
CA PRO A 59 -20.32 -12.81 26.44
C PRO A 59 -19.03 -12.45 25.69
N GLU A 60 -19.11 -12.27 24.38
CA GLU A 60 -18.04 -11.68 23.60
C GLU A 60 -17.79 -10.29 24.21
N THR A 61 -16.64 -10.14 24.85
CA THR A 61 -16.15 -8.84 25.31
C THR A 61 -16.11 -7.95 24.07
N PRO A 62 -16.75 -6.76 24.08
CA PRO A 62 -16.67 -5.86 22.94
C PRO A 62 -15.21 -5.59 22.66
N GLU A 63 -14.71 -6.04 21.52
CA GLU A 63 -13.38 -5.70 21.03
C GLU A 63 -13.37 -4.17 20.90
N THR A 64 -12.67 -3.50 21.82
CA THR A 64 -12.55 -2.05 21.83
C THR A 64 -11.81 -1.68 20.56
N GLU A 65 -12.53 -1.25 19.53
CA GLU A 65 -11.94 -0.77 18.28
C GLU A 65 -10.91 0.30 18.62
N LYS A 66 -9.63 0.03 18.32
CA LYS A 66 -8.56 1.02 18.46
C LYS A 66 -8.93 2.24 17.60
N PRO A 67 -8.73 3.47 18.09
CA PRO A 67 -8.97 4.66 17.30
C PRO A 67 -8.23 4.58 15.96
N LYS A 68 -8.96 4.81 14.87
CA LYS A 68 -8.34 4.83 13.53
C LYS A 68 -7.42 6.03 13.40
N GLU A 69 -6.18 5.79 13.08
CA GLU A 69 -5.23 6.83 12.75
C GLU A 69 -5.18 7.07 11.23
N TYR A 70 -4.74 8.27 10.84
CA TYR A 70 -4.68 8.67 9.43
C TYR A 70 -3.38 9.40 9.12
N VAL A 71 -2.90 9.20 7.89
CA VAL A 71 -1.92 10.06 7.25
C VAL A 71 -2.59 10.96 6.24
N ASN A 72 -2.00 12.12 6.01
CA ASN A 72 -2.45 13.09 5.02
C ASN A 72 -1.50 13.07 3.83
N VAL A 73 -2.00 12.74 2.66
CA VAL A 73 -1.22 12.73 1.42
C VAL A 73 -1.72 13.83 0.49
N VAL A 74 -0.82 14.56 -0.14
CA VAL A 74 -1.16 15.71 -0.97
C VAL A 74 -1.00 15.36 -2.44
N PHE A 75 -2.10 15.36 -3.16
CA PHE A 75 -2.18 15.22 -4.60
C PHE A 75 -2.62 16.51 -5.26
N ILE A 76 -2.73 16.52 -6.58
CA ILE A 76 -3.22 17.65 -7.37
C ILE A 76 -4.63 17.33 -7.86
N GLY A 77 -5.48 18.33 -7.96
CA GLY A 77 -6.83 18.22 -8.48
C GLY A 77 -7.37 19.58 -8.82
N GLN A 78 -8.64 19.68 -9.13
CA GLN A 78 -9.29 20.95 -9.46
C GLN A 78 -10.27 21.37 -8.35
N ASN A 79 -10.42 22.68 -8.17
CA ASN A 79 -11.48 23.25 -7.37
C ASN A 79 -12.77 23.42 -8.21
N GLU A 80 -13.80 24.04 -7.64
CA GLU A 80 -15.09 24.28 -8.30
C GLU A 80 -14.96 25.24 -9.49
N ASN A 81 -13.95 26.07 -9.54
CA ASN A 81 -13.65 27.00 -10.62
C ASN A 81 -12.76 26.38 -11.72
N HIS A 82 -12.50 25.05 -11.66
CA HIS A 82 -11.57 24.33 -12.53
C HIS A 82 -10.11 24.78 -12.42
N GLU A 83 -9.75 25.48 -11.34
CA GLU A 83 -8.37 25.84 -11.07
C GLU A 83 -7.64 24.69 -10.41
N GLU A 84 -6.38 24.48 -10.77
CA GLU A 84 -5.52 23.47 -10.18
C GLU A 84 -5.18 23.81 -8.72
N VAL A 85 -5.38 22.85 -7.83
CA VAL A 85 -5.14 23.00 -6.39
C VAL A 85 -4.57 21.73 -5.77
N TYR A 86 -3.85 21.88 -4.65
CA TYR A 86 -3.40 20.75 -3.86
C TYR A 86 -4.53 20.18 -3.00
N LYS A 87 -4.87 18.91 -3.20
CA LYS A 87 -5.90 18.17 -2.47
C LYS A 87 -5.29 17.27 -1.41
N ILE A 88 -5.79 17.39 -0.19
CA ILE A 88 -5.39 16.50 0.91
C ILE A 88 -6.28 15.25 0.86
N VAL A 89 -5.66 14.10 0.75
CA VAL A 89 -6.31 12.80 0.79
C VAL A 89 -5.89 12.06 2.05
N LYS A 90 -6.85 11.62 2.85
CA LYS A 90 -6.57 10.83 4.04
C LYS A 90 -6.41 9.36 3.70
N ARG A 91 -5.46 8.71 4.35
CA ARG A 91 -5.26 7.25 4.30
C ARG A 91 -5.28 6.70 5.71
N GLU A 92 -6.08 5.67 5.92
CA GLU A 92 -6.04 4.91 7.17
C GLU A 92 -4.63 4.34 7.36
N TYR A 93 -4.13 4.44 8.58
CA TYR A 93 -2.79 4.10 8.97
C TYR A 93 -2.83 3.27 10.26
N ALA A 94 -2.13 2.17 10.27
CA ALA A 94 -2.01 1.28 11.42
C ALA A 94 -0.55 1.19 11.85
N PRO A 95 -0.14 1.85 12.95
CA PRO A 95 1.27 1.91 13.39
C PRO A 95 1.94 0.54 13.52
N ASP A 96 1.19 -0.44 13.99
CA ASP A 96 1.67 -1.81 14.22
C ASP A 96 1.99 -2.55 12.90
N ILE A 97 1.41 -2.12 11.78
CA ILE A 97 1.53 -2.74 10.45
C ILE A 97 2.38 -1.88 9.52
N ASP A 98 2.07 -0.59 9.46
CA ASP A 98 2.60 0.34 8.47
C ASP A 98 3.94 0.99 8.90
N GLY A 99 4.32 0.82 10.17
CA GLY A 99 5.53 1.36 10.76
C GLY A 99 5.46 2.87 10.97
N SER A 100 6.50 3.61 10.60
CA SER A 100 6.57 5.06 10.80
C SER A 100 5.53 5.79 9.94
N LYS A 101 4.78 6.70 10.59
CA LYS A 101 3.73 7.53 9.96
C LYS A 101 4.22 8.28 8.72
N ILE A 102 5.40 8.91 8.82
CA ILE A 102 5.98 9.64 7.69
C ILE A 102 6.42 8.71 6.57
N LYS A 103 6.96 7.53 6.88
CA LYS A 103 7.34 6.54 5.88
C LYS A 103 6.12 6.06 5.09
N TYR A 104 5.03 5.75 5.79
CA TYR A 104 3.78 5.32 5.16
C TYR A 104 3.19 6.42 4.26
N ALA A 105 3.20 7.68 4.73
CA ALA A 105 2.72 8.82 3.95
C ALA A 105 3.52 9.03 2.65
N ILE A 106 4.86 8.94 2.71
CA ILE A 106 5.71 9.11 1.52
C ILE A 106 5.55 7.93 0.55
N ASN A 107 5.50 6.69 1.04
CA ASN A 107 5.20 5.53 0.19
C ASN A 107 3.87 5.70 -0.54
N THR A 108 2.84 6.14 0.18
CA THR A 108 1.50 6.37 -0.38
C THR A 108 1.50 7.50 -1.41
N LEU A 109 2.27 8.57 -1.19
CA LEU A 109 2.43 9.65 -2.16
C LEU A 109 3.04 9.13 -3.46
N VAL A 110 4.12 8.36 -3.37
CA VAL A 110 4.83 7.80 -4.55
C VAL A 110 3.97 6.79 -5.30
N LEU A 111 3.16 5.98 -4.60
CA LEU A 111 2.17 5.08 -5.23
C LEU A 111 1.08 5.84 -6.01
N GLY A 112 0.83 7.09 -5.64
CA GLY A 112 -0.13 7.95 -6.32
C GLY A 112 -1.59 7.76 -5.89
N PRO A 113 -2.51 8.50 -6.54
CA PRO A 113 -3.92 8.45 -6.22
C PRO A 113 -4.57 7.13 -6.65
N LYS A 114 -5.56 6.66 -5.85
CA LYS A 114 -6.36 5.46 -6.15
C LYS A 114 -7.25 5.67 -7.37
N ALA A 115 -7.70 4.58 -8.00
CA ALA A 115 -8.56 4.64 -9.19
C ALA A 115 -9.80 5.53 -9.00
N GLY A 116 -10.49 5.43 -7.86
CA GLY A 116 -11.65 6.26 -7.55
C GLY A 116 -11.33 7.75 -7.31
N GLU A 117 -10.08 8.11 -7.06
CA GLU A 117 -9.62 9.50 -6.95
C GLU A 117 -9.23 10.02 -8.33
N LYS A 118 -8.57 9.20 -9.15
CA LYS A 118 -8.25 9.51 -10.55
C LYS A 118 -9.52 9.80 -11.36
N SER A 119 -10.59 9.03 -11.15
CA SER A 119 -11.89 9.28 -11.80
C SER A 119 -12.54 10.61 -11.39
N LYS A 120 -12.10 11.20 -10.27
CA LYS A 120 -12.52 12.53 -9.80
C LYS A 120 -11.53 13.65 -10.19
N GLY A 121 -10.60 13.37 -11.11
CA GLY A 121 -9.62 14.34 -11.58
C GLY A 121 -8.45 14.58 -10.61
N ILE A 122 -8.23 13.70 -9.63
CA ILE A 122 -7.06 13.77 -8.76
C ILE A 122 -5.89 13.05 -9.43
N TYR A 123 -4.74 13.70 -9.48
CA TYR A 123 -3.53 13.19 -10.13
C TYR A 123 -2.25 13.56 -9.36
N THR A 124 -1.12 13.11 -9.83
CA THR A 124 0.20 13.39 -9.27
C THR A 124 1.20 13.71 -10.37
N GLU A 125 2.13 14.60 -10.06
CA GLU A 125 3.31 14.90 -10.89
C GLU A 125 4.54 14.06 -10.48
N ILE A 126 4.42 13.21 -9.47
CA ILE A 126 5.47 12.25 -9.15
C ILE A 126 5.61 11.28 -10.33
N PRO A 127 6.79 11.17 -10.95
CA PRO A 127 6.98 10.30 -12.11
C PRO A 127 6.72 8.83 -11.78
N SER A 128 6.06 8.13 -12.71
CA SER A 128 5.93 6.67 -12.61
C SER A 128 7.32 6.04 -12.61
N GLY A 129 7.56 5.09 -11.72
CA GLY A 129 8.89 4.48 -11.55
C GLY A 129 9.77 5.17 -10.51
N THR A 130 9.31 6.26 -9.88
CA THR A 130 9.93 6.76 -8.65
C THR A 130 9.80 5.70 -7.55
N GLU A 131 10.89 5.41 -6.87
CA GLU A 131 10.94 4.45 -5.77
C GLU A 131 11.32 5.17 -4.47
N VAL A 132 10.71 4.75 -3.37
CA VAL A 132 11.14 5.15 -2.03
C VAL A 132 12.25 4.21 -1.57
N ILE A 133 13.51 4.63 -1.74
CA ILE A 133 14.66 3.83 -1.33
C ILE A 133 14.67 3.69 0.19
N ASN A 134 14.46 4.80 0.90
CA ASN A 134 14.40 4.80 2.36
C ASN A 134 13.74 6.08 2.90
N VAL A 135 13.07 5.96 4.06
CA VAL A 135 12.68 7.10 4.90
C VAL A 135 13.22 6.84 6.30
N GLN A 136 14.23 7.62 6.68
CA GLN A 136 14.84 7.54 8.00
C GLN A 136 14.28 8.61 8.91
N GLU A 137 13.55 8.21 9.92
CA GLU A 137 13.09 9.10 10.97
C GLU A 137 14.08 9.06 12.13
N ARG A 138 14.79 10.18 12.34
CA ARG A 138 15.74 10.38 13.43
C ARG A 138 15.12 11.26 14.52
N PRO A 139 15.71 11.34 15.70
CA PRO A 139 15.20 12.20 16.76
C PRO A 139 15.07 13.67 16.36
N ASP A 140 16.03 14.18 15.58
CA ASP A 140 16.18 15.57 15.19
C ASP A 140 15.70 15.90 13.76
N LYS A 141 15.50 14.90 12.89
CA LYS A 141 15.17 15.11 11.48
C LYS A 141 14.57 13.88 10.81
N VAL A 142 14.00 14.09 9.62
CA VAL A 142 13.58 13.03 8.69
C VAL A 142 14.42 13.16 7.41
N ILE A 143 14.93 12.04 6.92
CA ILE A 143 15.60 11.93 5.63
C ILE A 143 14.73 11.08 4.71
N ILE A 144 14.27 11.67 3.62
CA ILE A 144 13.53 10.98 2.56
C ILE A 144 14.51 10.74 1.41
N ASN A 145 14.77 9.46 1.10
CA ASN A 145 15.64 9.08 -0.01
C ASN A 145 14.80 8.40 -1.09
N LEU A 146 14.71 9.04 -2.24
CA LEU A 146 14.00 8.54 -3.41
C LEU A 146 14.99 8.13 -4.50
N SER A 147 14.54 7.35 -5.47
CA SER A 147 15.32 7.12 -6.69
C SER A 147 15.40 8.39 -7.53
N SER A 148 16.46 8.51 -8.34
CA SER A 148 16.65 9.63 -9.27
C SER A 148 15.52 9.75 -10.31
N ASN A 149 14.69 8.72 -10.50
CA ASN A 149 13.48 8.84 -11.31
C ASN A 149 12.56 9.97 -10.87
N PHE A 150 12.63 10.37 -9.59
CA PHE A 150 11.87 11.51 -9.06
C PHE A 150 12.18 12.83 -9.79
N GLU A 151 13.38 13.01 -10.31
CA GLU A 151 13.76 14.26 -10.99
C GLU A 151 13.50 14.26 -12.50
N TYR A 152 13.21 13.11 -13.11
CA TYR A 152 13.04 13.00 -14.54
C TYR A 152 11.60 13.27 -15.02
N GLY A 153 11.50 13.77 -16.26
CA GLY A 153 10.23 14.00 -16.95
C GLY A 153 9.46 15.24 -16.52
N GLY A 154 8.59 15.69 -17.40
CA GLY A 154 7.91 16.98 -17.27
C GLY A 154 8.86 18.17 -17.50
N GLY A 155 8.32 19.38 -17.48
CA GLY A 155 9.10 20.62 -17.46
C GLY A 155 9.23 21.14 -16.04
N THR A 156 9.78 22.35 -15.93
CA THR A 156 10.00 23.10 -14.67
C THR A 156 8.74 23.11 -13.79
N ASP A 157 7.57 23.40 -14.35
CA ASP A 157 6.29 23.43 -13.61
C ASP A 157 5.96 22.07 -12.96
N SER A 158 6.18 20.96 -13.69
CA SER A 158 5.97 19.61 -13.17
C SER A 158 6.93 19.30 -12.01
N VAL A 159 8.18 19.75 -12.10
CA VAL A 159 9.17 19.58 -11.02
C VAL A 159 8.76 20.36 -9.78
N TYR A 160 8.31 21.60 -9.92
CA TYR A 160 7.78 22.41 -8.80
C TYR A 160 6.59 21.69 -8.14
N LYS A 161 5.62 21.25 -8.93
CA LYS A 161 4.42 20.58 -8.44
C LYS A 161 4.74 19.30 -7.64
N ARG A 162 5.65 18.44 -8.14
CA ARG A 162 6.05 17.22 -7.42
C ARG A 162 6.79 17.53 -6.12
N LEU A 163 7.65 18.55 -6.11
CA LEU A 163 8.32 19.00 -4.91
C LEU A 163 7.34 19.54 -3.86
N TYR A 164 6.36 20.36 -4.29
CA TYR A 164 5.31 20.82 -3.37
C TYR A 164 4.43 19.69 -2.86
N GLN A 165 4.11 18.66 -3.67
CA GLN A 165 3.41 17.47 -3.21
C GLN A 165 4.21 16.77 -2.10
N LEU A 166 5.51 16.57 -2.29
CA LEU A 166 6.41 15.96 -1.32
C LEU A 166 6.49 16.79 -0.04
N ILE A 167 6.78 18.09 -0.15
CA ILE A 167 6.91 19.01 0.99
C ILE A 167 5.62 19.06 1.80
N LYS A 168 4.49 19.30 1.14
CA LYS A 168 3.18 19.39 1.80
C LYS A 168 2.77 18.06 2.45
N THR A 169 3.05 16.94 1.82
CA THR A 169 2.80 15.61 2.42
C THR A 169 3.67 15.41 3.65
N ALA A 170 4.97 15.68 3.56
CA ALA A 170 5.88 15.52 4.68
C ALA A 170 5.47 16.41 5.87
N ARG A 171 5.25 17.69 5.65
CA ARG A 171 4.88 18.67 6.69
C ARG A 171 3.55 18.36 7.39
N LYS A 172 2.64 17.65 6.73
CA LYS A 172 1.38 17.22 7.37
C LYS A 172 1.50 15.95 8.23
N ASN A 173 2.64 15.27 8.18
CA ASN A 173 2.85 14.01 8.89
C ASN A 173 4.05 14.03 9.85
N THR A 174 4.86 15.11 9.86
CA THR A 174 5.95 15.30 10.80
C THR A 174 6.22 16.80 11.04
N GLU A 175 6.58 17.14 12.27
CA GLU A 175 7.06 18.47 12.65
C GLU A 175 8.59 18.58 12.53
N LYS A 176 9.30 17.46 12.35
CA LYS A 176 10.75 17.43 12.24
C LYS A 176 11.22 18.07 10.93
N PRO A 177 12.43 18.67 10.90
CA PRO A 177 13.06 19.08 9.66
C PRO A 177 13.20 17.92 8.68
N VAL A 178 12.83 18.15 7.42
CA VAL A 178 12.82 17.13 6.36
C VAL A 178 13.91 17.42 5.34
N TYR A 179 14.65 16.39 4.97
CA TYR A 179 15.71 16.43 3.97
C TYR A 179 15.42 15.47 2.83
N LEU A 180 15.60 15.93 1.59
CA LEU A 180 15.47 15.11 0.39
C LEU A 180 16.84 14.62 -0.07
N TYR A 181 16.91 13.32 -0.35
CA TYR A 181 18.03 12.64 -0.97
C TYR A 181 17.56 11.94 -2.23
N LEU A 182 18.40 11.90 -3.25
CA LEU A 182 18.18 11.13 -4.47
C LEU A 182 19.36 10.18 -4.64
N ASP A 183 19.06 8.88 -4.76
CA ASP A 183 20.04 7.80 -4.82
C ASP A 183 21.14 7.92 -3.74
N GLY A 184 20.73 8.31 -2.53
CA GLY A 184 21.62 8.45 -1.37
C GLY A 184 22.42 9.74 -1.30
N LYS A 185 22.27 10.68 -2.23
CA LYS A 185 22.90 11.99 -2.22
C LYS A 185 21.87 13.08 -1.87
N GLN A 186 22.27 14.04 -1.03
CA GLN A 186 21.39 15.18 -0.74
C GLN A 186 21.08 15.94 -2.03
N ALA A 187 19.81 16.23 -2.24
CA ALA A 187 19.33 16.94 -3.42
C ALA A 187 19.45 18.45 -3.20
N ASP A 188 20.48 19.08 -3.73
CA ASP A 188 20.66 20.53 -3.71
C ASP A 188 20.15 21.18 -5.01
N VAL A 189 20.08 20.38 -6.07
CA VAL A 189 19.56 20.74 -7.40
C VAL A 189 18.72 19.59 -7.92
N ILE A 190 17.62 19.87 -8.62
CA ILE A 190 16.72 18.86 -9.17
C ILE A 190 16.23 19.23 -10.57
N GLY A 191 16.03 18.18 -11.38
CA GLY A 191 15.53 18.29 -12.76
C GLY A 191 16.57 18.78 -13.75
N GLY A 192 16.24 18.63 -15.04
CA GLY A 192 17.12 19.04 -16.14
C GLY A 192 17.37 20.56 -16.24
N ASP A 193 16.43 21.34 -15.71
CA ASP A 193 16.50 22.81 -15.68
C ASP A 193 17.33 23.36 -14.47
N GLY A 194 17.83 22.46 -13.63
CA GLY A 194 18.72 22.85 -12.53
C GLY A 194 18.04 23.63 -11.42
N ILE A 195 16.83 23.25 -11.01
CA ILE A 195 16.09 23.93 -9.93
C ILE A 195 16.84 23.75 -8.61
N MET A 196 17.26 24.85 -7.99
CA MET A 196 17.93 24.83 -6.70
C MET A 196 16.94 24.57 -5.57
N ILE A 197 17.33 23.70 -4.63
CA ILE A 197 16.53 23.37 -3.45
C ILE A 197 17.28 23.74 -2.19
N THR A 198 16.64 24.53 -1.34
CA THR A 198 17.15 24.83 0.02
C THR A 198 16.64 23.79 1.01
N GLN A 199 17.54 23.26 1.82
CA GLN A 199 17.20 22.27 2.84
C GLN A 199 17.48 22.78 4.26
N PRO A 200 16.70 22.40 5.31
CA PRO A 200 15.58 21.43 5.26
C PRO A 200 14.39 21.94 4.45
N LEU A 201 13.65 20.97 3.85
CA LEU A 201 12.53 21.27 2.97
C LEU A 201 11.39 22.00 3.69
N ASN A 202 10.96 23.11 3.11
CA ASN A 202 9.78 23.88 3.50
C ASN A 202 9.16 24.53 2.25
N GLU A 203 8.07 25.26 2.40
CA GLU A 203 7.39 25.89 1.26
C GLU A 203 8.22 26.95 0.51
N ASN A 204 9.27 27.48 1.14
CA ASN A 204 10.21 28.46 0.55
C ASN A 204 11.51 27.78 0.06
N SER A 205 11.59 26.47 0.08
CA SER A 205 12.80 25.72 -0.30
C SER A 205 13.07 25.70 -1.80
N ILE A 206 12.07 26.06 -2.60
CA ILE A 206 12.14 26.08 -4.05
C ILE A 206 12.20 27.57 -4.42
N GLY A 207 13.37 28.00 -4.88
CA GLY A 207 13.55 29.36 -5.35
C GLY A 207 12.79 29.60 -6.66
N GLU A 208 12.12 30.74 -6.75
CA GLU A 208 11.68 31.30 -8.02
C GLU A 208 12.87 31.81 -8.81
#